data_3698b80b406fafc58239e83fece2bc35
#
_entry.id   3698b80b406fafc58239e83fece2bc35
#
_cell.length_a   1.000
_cell.length_b   1.000
_cell.length_c   1.000
_cell.angle_alpha   90.00
_cell.angle_beta   90.00
_cell.angle_gamma   90.00
#
_symmetry.space_group_name_H-M   'P 1'
#
loop_
_entity.id
_entity.type
_entity.pdbx_description
1 polymer ?
#
loop_
_entity_poly.entity_id
_entity_poly.type
_entity_poly.pdbx_seq_one_letter_code
_entity_poly.pdbx_strand_id
1 'polypeptide(L)'
;TDGKIGNYPCRQAMMDISTIGAGGGSIAWVDGGGWLRVGPHSAGSFPGPACYGKGGTEPTYTDASLIMGYLRPDYFAGGEVALDAELARKAIQEKVADVLDMGIYDAASAIHKIMHNQMADQVRLATVKRGYDPRSFSVVASGGAGPIAACSLLKLLNFKEVIVPPTPGVMAALGLLSADIEHEEVVTFAAKIDEVDLQELKAAIGEGKQLCGQ
;
A
#
# COMPACT_ATOMS: atom_id res chain seq x y z
N THR A 1 -6.45 16.35 10.64
CA THR A 1 -7.15 16.71 9.38
C THR A 1 -8.54 16.12 9.42
N ASP A 2 -9.57 16.93 9.13
CA ASP A 2 -10.94 16.44 9.05
C ASP A 2 -11.01 15.26 8.08
N GLY A 3 -11.39 14.11 8.61
CA GLY A 3 -11.52 12.89 7.83
C GLY A 3 -12.70 12.94 6.88
N LYS A 4 -12.67 12.07 5.86
CA LYS A 4 -13.85 11.82 4.99
C LYS A 4 -14.08 10.32 4.93
N ILE A 5 -15.33 9.91 5.10
CA ILE A 5 -15.77 8.54 4.85
C ILE A 5 -16.58 8.57 3.55
N GLY A 6 -16.00 8.04 2.48
CA GLY A 6 -16.52 8.23 1.14
C GLY A 6 -16.47 9.71 0.73
N ASN A 7 -17.63 10.32 0.44
CA ASN A 7 -17.74 11.75 0.10
C ASN A 7 -18.23 12.62 1.27
N TYR A 8 -18.51 12.03 2.42
CA TYR A 8 -19.06 12.73 3.58
C TYR A 8 -17.95 13.17 4.53
N PRO A 9 -17.92 14.46 4.95
CA PRO A 9 -16.97 14.93 5.95
C PRO A 9 -17.24 14.26 7.30
N CYS A 10 -16.18 13.79 7.94
CA CYS A 10 -16.21 13.24 9.30
C CYS A 10 -15.38 14.15 10.20
N ARG A 11 -15.96 14.57 11.35
CA ARG A 11 -15.28 15.46 12.31
C ARG A 11 -14.31 14.73 13.26
N GLN A 12 -13.90 13.54 12.87
CA GLN A 12 -12.91 12.77 13.63
C GLN A 12 -11.55 12.89 12.95
N ALA A 13 -10.50 13.11 13.72
CA ALA A 13 -9.14 13.07 13.20
C ALA A 13 -8.86 11.68 12.64
N MET A 14 -8.48 11.62 11.38
CA MET A 14 -8.19 10.37 10.68
C MET A 14 -6.88 10.49 9.92
N MET A 15 -6.13 9.40 9.89
CA MET A 15 -5.00 9.29 8.97
C MET A 15 -5.50 9.27 7.53
N ASP A 16 -4.85 10.03 6.67
CA ASP A 16 -5.15 10.06 5.24
C ASP A 16 -4.57 8.81 4.56
N ILE A 17 -5.35 7.73 4.57
CA ILE A 17 -4.97 6.45 3.99
C ILE A 17 -5.79 6.21 2.73
N SER A 18 -5.10 5.93 1.63
CA SER A 18 -5.70 5.49 0.37
C SER A 18 -5.22 4.08 0.06
N THR A 19 -6.16 3.17 -0.16
CA THR A 19 -5.86 1.77 -0.47
C THR A 19 -6.20 1.44 -1.91
N ILE A 20 -5.40 0.57 -2.52
CA ILE A 20 -5.65 -0.01 -3.84
C ILE A 20 -5.58 -1.53 -3.73
N GLY A 21 -6.27 -2.22 -4.63
CA GLY A 21 -6.19 -3.68 -4.73
C GLY A 21 -4.89 -4.13 -5.41
N ALA A 22 -3.74 -3.65 -4.93
CA ALA A 22 -2.43 -3.93 -5.50
C ALA A 22 -1.43 -4.27 -4.38
N GLY A 23 -0.87 -5.47 -4.42
CA GLY A 23 0.07 -5.99 -3.43
C GLY A 23 0.71 -7.30 -3.89
N GLY A 24 1.51 -7.92 -3.02
CA GLY A 24 2.24 -9.15 -3.35
C GLY A 24 1.34 -10.29 -3.83
N GLY A 25 0.16 -10.44 -3.24
CA GLY A 25 -0.81 -11.47 -3.61
C GLY A 25 -1.70 -11.14 -4.80
N SER A 26 -1.56 -9.99 -5.45
CA SER A 26 -2.38 -9.63 -6.62
C SER A 26 -2.18 -10.63 -7.75
N ILE A 27 -3.28 -11.24 -8.19
CA ILE A 27 -3.28 -12.29 -9.21
C ILE A 27 -3.13 -11.66 -10.59
N ALA A 28 -2.24 -12.23 -11.40
CA ALA A 28 -2.10 -11.91 -12.81
C ALA A 28 -2.95 -12.89 -13.64
N TRP A 29 -3.72 -12.38 -14.58
CA TRP A 29 -4.62 -13.18 -15.41
C TRP A 29 -4.83 -12.54 -16.78
N VAL A 30 -5.22 -13.35 -17.76
CA VAL A 30 -5.52 -12.87 -19.11
C VAL A 30 -7.03 -12.81 -19.28
N ASP A 31 -7.55 -11.65 -19.66
CA ASP A 31 -8.99 -11.46 -19.83
C ASP A 31 -9.48 -12.06 -21.18
N GLY A 32 -10.81 -12.11 -21.36
CA GLY A 32 -11.43 -12.65 -22.56
C GLY A 32 -11.08 -11.92 -23.86
N GLY A 33 -10.45 -10.77 -23.78
CA GLY A 33 -9.93 -10.00 -24.90
C GLY A 33 -8.44 -10.26 -25.18
N GLY A 34 -7.79 -11.16 -24.44
CA GLY A 34 -6.35 -11.44 -24.55
C GLY A 34 -5.45 -10.41 -23.90
N TRP A 35 -5.96 -9.61 -22.96
CA TRP A 35 -5.17 -8.61 -22.25
C TRP A 35 -4.71 -9.09 -20.88
N LEU A 36 -3.43 -8.92 -20.60
CA LEU A 36 -2.91 -9.16 -19.25
C LEU A 36 -3.46 -8.16 -18.25
N ARG A 37 -3.98 -8.67 -17.13
CA ARG A 37 -4.48 -7.93 -15.99
C ARG A 37 -3.75 -8.34 -14.73
N VAL A 38 -3.64 -7.42 -13.77
CA VAL A 38 -3.10 -7.71 -12.43
C VAL A 38 -4.06 -7.15 -11.39
N GLY A 39 -4.52 -8.02 -10.48
CA GLY A 39 -5.60 -7.70 -9.57
C GLY A 39 -6.96 -7.53 -10.27
N PRO A 40 -7.99 -7.02 -9.58
CA PRO A 40 -8.05 -6.66 -8.16
C PRO A 40 -8.08 -7.88 -7.22
N HIS A 41 -8.24 -9.09 -7.77
CA HIS A 41 -8.25 -10.32 -6.99
C HIS A 41 -6.89 -10.61 -6.40
N SER A 42 -6.89 -11.11 -5.16
CA SER A 42 -5.68 -11.50 -4.43
C SER A 42 -5.74 -12.96 -4.05
N ALA A 43 -4.61 -13.64 -4.14
CA ALA A 43 -4.45 -15.00 -3.63
C ALA A 43 -4.45 -15.06 -2.09
N GLY A 44 -4.41 -13.92 -1.42
CA GLY A 44 -4.33 -13.82 0.03
C GLY A 44 -3.03 -14.39 0.59
N SER A 45 -3.06 -14.80 1.86
CA SER A 45 -1.96 -15.50 2.53
C SER A 45 -2.12 -17.03 2.48
N PHE A 46 -3.31 -17.50 2.24
CA PHE A 46 -3.66 -18.91 2.06
C PHE A 46 -4.75 -19.05 0.98
N PRO A 47 -4.54 -19.89 -0.05
CA PRO A 47 -3.31 -20.63 -0.32
C PRO A 47 -2.11 -19.73 -0.66
N GLY A 48 -2.34 -18.46 -1.02
CA GLY A 48 -1.32 -17.48 -1.33
C GLY A 48 -0.72 -17.62 -2.74
N PRO A 49 0.37 -16.87 -3.01
CA PRO A 49 1.19 -17.02 -4.21
C PRO A 49 1.60 -18.47 -4.48
N ALA A 50 1.73 -18.84 -5.74
CA ALA A 50 2.13 -20.21 -6.12
C ALA A 50 3.46 -20.61 -5.48
N CYS A 51 4.41 -19.69 -5.40
CA CYS A 51 5.72 -19.93 -4.79
C CYS A 51 5.70 -20.21 -3.29
N TYR A 52 4.55 -20.02 -2.60
CA TYR A 52 4.47 -20.39 -1.17
C TYR A 52 4.34 -21.89 -0.93
N GLY A 53 4.06 -22.68 -1.97
CA GLY A 53 3.93 -24.13 -1.86
C GLY A 53 2.74 -24.62 -1.02
N LYS A 54 1.74 -23.74 -0.78
CA LYS A 54 0.56 -24.02 0.05
C LYS A 54 -0.70 -24.39 -0.77
N GLY A 55 -0.50 -24.80 -2.03
CA GLY A 55 -1.57 -25.19 -2.95
C GLY A 55 -2.10 -24.04 -3.82
N GLY A 56 -1.53 -22.85 -3.76
CA GLY A 56 -1.81 -21.76 -4.70
C GLY A 56 -1.33 -22.13 -6.12
N THR A 57 -2.17 -21.84 -7.13
CA THR A 57 -1.86 -22.12 -8.54
C THR A 57 -1.95 -20.88 -9.42
N GLU A 58 -2.46 -19.79 -8.87
CA GLU A 58 -2.58 -18.52 -9.62
C GLU A 58 -1.26 -17.75 -9.57
N PRO A 59 -0.78 -17.24 -10.74
CA PRO A 59 0.41 -16.40 -10.76
C PRO A 59 0.11 -15.06 -10.10
N THR A 60 1.04 -14.62 -9.25
CA THR A 60 0.89 -13.36 -8.53
C THR A 60 2.06 -12.41 -8.79
N TYR A 61 1.94 -11.18 -8.30
CA TYR A 61 3.06 -10.23 -8.29
C TYR A 61 4.27 -10.76 -7.51
N THR A 62 4.05 -11.53 -6.43
CA THR A 62 5.15 -12.18 -5.67
C THR A 62 5.86 -13.23 -6.53
N ASP A 63 5.11 -14.06 -7.29
CA ASP A 63 5.70 -15.04 -8.19
C ASP A 63 6.53 -14.37 -9.28
N ALA A 64 6.00 -13.30 -9.88
CA ALA A 64 6.72 -12.49 -10.87
C ALA A 64 7.98 -11.86 -10.26
N SER A 65 7.91 -11.38 -9.01
CA SER A 65 9.06 -10.81 -8.30
C SER A 65 10.16 -11.84 -8.03
N LEU A 66 9.77 -13.08 -7.75
CA LEU A 66 10.71 -14.19 -7.56
C LEU A 66 11.41 -14.56 -8.89
N ILE A 67 10.65 -14.66 -10.00
CA ILE A 67 11.21 -14.94 -11.34
C ILE A 67 12.15 -13.83 -11.81
N MET A 68 11.84 -12.57 -11.50
CA MET A 68 12.67 -11.41 -11.81
C MET A 68 13.91 -11.28 -10.91
N GLY A 69 14.06 -12.12 -9.88
CA GLY A 69 15.18 -12.10 -8.94
C GLY A 69 15.12 -10.97 -7.90
N TYR A 70 13.97 -10.33 -7.72
CA TYR A 70 13.79 -9.32 -6.68
C TYR A 70 13.59 -9.94 -5.28
N LEU A 71 13.21 -11.21 -5.22
CA LEU A 71 13.09 -11.98 -3.99
C LEU A 71 14.08 -13.14 -3.99
N ARG A 72 14.65 -13.39 -2.84
CA ARG A 72 15.52 -14.57 -2.63
C ARG A 72 14.64 -15.74 -2.18
N PRO A 73 14.77 -16.92 -2.84
CA PRO A 73 13.95 -18.09 -2.50
C PRO A 73 14.27 -18.65 -1.11
N ASP A 74 15.51 -18.50 -0.65
CA ASP A 74 16.04 -19.01 0.61
C ASP A 74 15.91 -18.03 1.78
N TYR A 75 15.49 -16.81 1.53
CA TYR A 75 15.39 -15.77 2.56
C TYR A 75 14.17 -14.87 2.35
N PHE A 76 13.01 -15.40 2.69
CA PHE A 76 11.75 -14.65 2.69
C PHE A 76 11.16 -14.64 4.10
N ALA A 77 10.52 -13.54 4.50
CA ALA A 77 10.00 -13.35 5.86
C ALA A 77 11.05 -13.62 6.96
N GLY A 78 12.28 -13.10 6.79
CA GLY A 78 13.36 -13.35 7.76
C GLY A 78 13.98 -14.74 7.68
N GLY A 79 13.69 -15.50 6.61
CA GLY A 79 14.17 -16.89 6.44
C GLY A 79 13.19 -17.95 6.97
N GLU A 80 12.03 -17.53 7.48
CA GLU A 80 11.01 -18.45 8.00
C GLU A 80 10.23 -19.18 6.89
N VAL A 81 10.21 -18.62 5.68
CA VAL A 81 9.49 -19.16 4.54
C VAL A 81 10.45 -19.35 3.38
N ALA A 82 10.58 -20.57 2.90
CA ALA A 82 11.24 -20.86 1.64
C ALA A 82 10.25 -20.69 0.49
N LEU A 83 10.68 -20.03 -0.59
CA LEU A 83 9.87 -19.86 -1.78
C LEU A 83 10.25 -20.89 -2.85
N ASP A 84 9.26 -21.50 -3.47
CA ASP A 84 9.43 -22.45 -4.57
C ASP A 84 9.40 -21.71 -5.92
N ALA A 85 10.58 -21.57 -6.53
CA ALA A 85 10.72 -20.89 -7.81
C ALA A 85 10.11 -21.68 -8.98
N GLU A 86 10.05 -23.01 -8.89
CA GLU A 86 9.47 -23.84 -9.94
C GLU A 86 7.94 -23.73 -9.96
N LEU A 87 7.30 -23.65 -8.79
CA LEU A 87 5.86 -23.38 -8.72
C LEU A 87 5.52 -21.99 -9.27
N ALA A 88 6.31 -20.96 -8.95
CA ALA A 88 6.16 -19.64 -9.53
C ALA A 88 6.30 -19.68 -11.06
N ARG A 89 7.35 -20.34 -11.55
CA ARG A 89 7.63 -20.51 -12.97
C ARG A 89 6.47 -21.18 -13.68
N LYS A 90 5.99 -22.30 -13.15
CA LYS A 90 4.88 -23.06 -13.70
C LYS A 90 3.61 -22.19 -13.80
N ALA A 91 3.25 -21.51 -12.72
CA ALA A 91 2.05 -20.67 -12.69
C ALA A 91 2.08 -19.55 -13.74
N ILE A 92 3.22 -18.83 -13.85
CA ILE A 92 3.37 -17.75 -14.84
C ILE A 92 3.43 -18.32 -16.25
N GLN A 93 4.13 -19.44 -16.47
CA GLN A 93 4.26 -20.07 -17.77
C GLN A 93 2.90 -20.48 -18.32
N GLU A 94 2.17 -21.31 -17.58
CA GLU A 94 0.91 -21.90 -18.04
C GLU A 94 -0.23 -20.87 -18.21
N LYS A 95 -0.30 -19.87 -17.30
CA LYS A 95 -1.46 -18.96 -17.24
C LYS A 95 -1.23 -17.61 -17.89
N VAL A 96 0.02 -17.23 -18.17
CA VAL A 96 0.33 -15.93 -18.76
C VAL A 96 1.21 -16.08 -19.99
N ALA A 97 2.39 -16.68 -19.86
CA ALA A 97 3.39 -16.70 -20.93
C ALA A 97 2.90 -17.48 -22.16
N ASP A 98 2.39 -18.73 -21.95
CA ASP A 98 1.88 -19.57 -23.04
C ASP A 98 0.61 -18.99 -23.66
N VAL A 99 -0.27 -18.38 -22.84
CA VAL A 99 -1.52 -17.76 -23.31
C VAL A 99 -1.26 -16.55 -24.20
N LEU A 100 -0.20 -15.79 -23.91
CA LEU A 100 0.15 -14.55 -24.63
C LEU A 100 1.29 -14.74 -25.63
N ASP A 101 1.75 -15.98 -25.82
CA ASP A 101 2.88 -16.33 -26.70
C ASP A 101 4.12 -15.45 -26.44
N MET A 102 4.54 -15.38 -25.18
CA MET A 102 5.69 -14.57 -24.76
C MET A 102 6.64 -15.33 -23.84
N GLY A 103 7.88 -14.84 -23.72
CA GLY A 103 8.85 -15.39 -22.80
C GLY A 103 8.44 -15.19 -21.33
N ILE A 104 8.85 -16.12 -20.46
CA ILE A 104 8.49 -16.06 -19.04
C ILE A 104 8.98 -14.79 -18.34
N TYR A 105 10.17 -14.31 -18.69
CA TYR A 105 10.71 -13.05 -18.15
C TYR A 105 9.95 -11.83 -18.66
N ASP A 106 9.48 -11.88 -19.91
CA ASP A 106 8.64 -10.83 -20.49
C ASP A 106 7.27 -10.80 -19.78
N ALA A 107 6.67 -11.97 -19.52
CA ALA A 107 5.44 -12.10 -18.76
C ALA A 107 5.60 -11.56 -17.34
N ALA A 108 6.64 -11.95 -16.61
CA ALA A 108 6.93 -11.43 -15.28
C ALA A 108 7.18 -9.91 -15.27
N SER A 109 7.93 -9.41 -16.26
CA SER A 109 8.16 -7.96 -16.44
C SER A 109 6.87 -7.20 -16.75
N ALA A 110 5.98 -7.77 -17.57
CA ALA A 110 4.69 -7.18 -17.89
C ALA A 110 3.79 -7.09 -16.65
N ILE A 111 3.75 -8.14 -15.82
CA ILE A 111 3.04 -8.14 -14.53
C ILE A 111 3.55 -6.99 -13.64
N HIS A 112 4.87 -6.83 -13.52
CA HIS A 112 5.47 -5.72 -12.77
C HIS A 112 5.08 -4.35 -13.33
N LYS A 113 5.17 -4.17 -14.66
CA LYS A 113 4.83 -2.89 -15.29
C LYS A 113 3.39 -2.50 -15.05
N ILE A 114 2.45 -3.43 -15.17
CA ILE A 114 1.02 -3.17 -14.91
C ILE A 114 0.82 -2.76 -13.45
N MET A 115 1.36 -3.54 -12.51
CA MET A 115 1.25 -3.26 -11.08
C MET A 115 1.83 -1.90 -10.71
N HIS A 116 3.04 -1.59 -11.19
CA HIS A 116 3.70 -0.32 -10.89
C HIS A 116 2.96 0.88 -11.49
N ASN A 117 2.35 0.75 -12.67
CA ASN A 117 1.53 1.82 -13.24
C ASN A 117 0.25 2.03 -12.43
N GLN A 118 -0.43 0.97 -11.98
CA GLN A 118 -1.59 1.08 -11.10
C GLN A 118 -1.24 1.80 -9.79
N MET A 119 -0.10 1.45 -9.17
CA MET A 119 0.41 2.14 -7.99
C MET A 119 0.71 3.62 -8.28
N ALA A 120 1.37 3.91 -9.41
CA ALA A 120 1.70 5.27 -9.81
C ALA A 120 0.44 6.12 -10.04
N ASP A 121 -0.59 5.55 -10.66
CA ASP A 121 -1.86 6.26 -10.88
C ASP A 121 -2.55 6.60 -9.57
N GLN A 122 -2.51 5.69 -8.59
CA GLN A 122 -3.05 5.98 -7.26
C GLN A 122 -2.27 7.07 -6.54
N VAL A 123 -0.95 7.07 -6.65
CA VAL A 123 -0.12 8.16 -6.10
C VAL A 123 -0.43 9.49 -6.78
N ARG A 124 -0.65 9.51 -8.10
CA ARG A 124 -1.11 10.72 -8.81
C ARG A 124 -2.46 11.21 -8.27
N LEU A 125 -3.39 10.31 -8.00
CA LEU A 125 -4.67 10.69 -7.39
C LEU A 125 -4.48 11.27 -5.97
N ALA A 126 -3.57 10.72 -5.19
CA ALA A 126 -3.28 11.20 -3.84
C ALA A 126 -2.50 12.52 -3.79
N THR A 127 -1.78 12.87 -4.85
CA THR A 127 -0.92 14.06 -4.94
C THR A 127 -1.46 15.09 -5.94
N VAL A 128 -1.39 14.79 -7.22
CA VAL A 128 -1.72 15.73 -8.31
C VAL A 128 -3.18 16.19 -8.24
N LYS A 129 -4.12 15.28 -7.98
CA LYS A 129 -5.54 15.62 -7.83
C LYS A 129 -5.80 16.59 -6.67
N ARG A 130 -4.89 16.64 -5.70
CA ARG A 130 -4.95 17.55 -4.55
C ARG A 130 -4.09 18.81 -4.74
N GLY A 131 -3.51 18.99 -5.92
CA GLY A 131 -2.68 20.15 -6.25
C GLY A 131 -1.21 20.04 -5.81
N TYR A 132 -0.77 18.87 -5.41
CA TYR A 132 0.63 18.65 -5.04
C TYR A 132 1.45 18.13 -6.22
N ASP A 133 2.68 18.61 -6.36
CA ASP A 133 3.64 18.10 -7.34
C ASP A 133 4.43 16.91 -6.74
N PRO A 134 4.31 15.69 -7.29
CA PRO A 134 5.04 14.52 -6.81
C PRO A 134 6.56 14.74 -6.76
N ARG A 135 7.11 15.55 -7.64
CA ARG A 135 8.55 15.83 -7.74
C ARG A 135 9.14 16.52 -6.51
N SER A 136 8.29 17.15 -5.69
CA SER A 136 8.72 17.79 -4.45
C SER A 136 8.68 16.85 -3.24
N PHE A 137 8.24 15.60 -3.42
CA PHE A 137 8.11 14.63 -2.33
C PHE A 137 9.25 13.62 -2.31
N SER A 138 9.65 13.25 -1.10
CA SER A 138 10.39 12.01 -0.82
C SER A 138 9.37 10.92 -0.47
N VAL A 139 9.61 9.70 -0.92
CA VAL A 139 8.74 8.55 -0.69
C VAL A 139 9.40 7.57 0.25
N VAL A 140 8.69 7.17 1.30
CA VAL A 140 9.11 6.07 2.17
C VAL A 140 8.45 4.79 1.70
N ALA A 141 9.25 3.83 1.26
CA ALA A 141 8.77 2.52 0.82
C ALA A 141 8.81 1.54 1.99
N SER A 142 7.63 1.14 2.46
CA SER A 142 7.47 0.21 3.58
C SER A 142 6.60 -1.00 3.19
N GLY A 143 6.49 -1.96 4.09
CA GLY A 143 5.81 -3.23 3.83
C GLY A 143 6.66 -4.21 3.03
N GLY A 144 6.11 -5.40 2.75
CA GLY A 144 6.82 -6.45 2.02
C GLY A 144 7.03 -6.15 0.54
N ALA A 145 6.01 -5.58 -0.14
CA ALA A 145 6.04 -5.31 -1.59
C ALA A 145 6.47 -3.88 -1.94
N GLY A 146 6.33 -2.92 -1.02
CA GLY A 146 6.68 -1.52 -1.26
C GLY A 146 8.10 -1.29 -1.78
N PRO A 147 9.14 -1.85 -1.13
CA PRO A 147 10.53 -1.70 -1.58
C PRO A 147 10.78 -2.25 -2.99
N ILE A 148 10.08 -3.30 -3.43
CA ILE A 148 10.21 -3.88 -4.77
C ILE A 148 9.76 -2.89 -5.84
N ALA A 149 8.67 -2.15 -5.60
CA ALA A 149 8.13 -1.17 -6.52
C ALA A 149 8.85 0.18 -6.48
N ALA A 150 9.58 0.46 -5.41
CA ALA A 150 10.12 1.79 -5.05
C ALA A 150 10.89 2.48 -6.18
N CYS A 151 11.87 1.80 -6.77
CA CYS A 151 12.68 2.36 -7.85
C CYS A 151 11.87 2.62 -9.13
N SER A 152 10.87 1.80 -9.42
CA SER A 152 9.98 1.99 -10.56
C SER A 152 9.07 3.20 -10.34
N LEU A 153 8.51 3.34 -9.14
CA LEU A 153 7.69 4.49 -8.77
C LEU A 153 8.49 5.80 -8.79
N LEU A 154 9.74 5.78 -8.32
CA LEU A 154 10.65 6.91 -8.43
C LEU A 154 10.74 7.42 -9.87
N LYS A 155 10.96 6.49 -10.83
CA LYS A 155 11.08 6.83 -12.25
C LYS A 155 9.76 7.28 -12.86
N LEU A 156 8.65 6.60 -12.56
CA LEU A 156 7.33 6.88 -13.14
C LEU A 156 6.74 8.22 -12.67
N LEU A 157 7.09 8.66 -11.48
CA LEU A 157 6.53 9.84 -10.82
C LEU A 157 7.54 10.97 -10.66
N ASN A 158 8.82 10.72 -11.00
CA ASN A 158 9.92 11.66 -10.84
C ASN A 158 10.02 12.22 -9.41
N PHE A 159 9.83 11.36 -8.40
CA PHE A 159 10.04 11.74 -7.01
C PHE A 159 11.46 12.24 -6.79
N LYS A 160 11.64 13.10 -5.77
CA LYS A 160 12.96 13.58 -5.37
C LYS A 160 13.87 12.42 -4.96
N GLU A 161 13.35 11.51 -4.16
CA GLU A 161 14.08 10.35 -3.65
C GLU A 161 13.11 9.28 -3.12
N VAL A 162 13.62 8.07 -2.96
CA VAL A 162 12.94 6.97 -2.25
C VAL A 162 13.80 6.57 -1.05
N ILE A 163 13.16 6.48 0.10
CA ILE A 163 13.77 6.04 1.35
C ILE A 163 13.24 4.65 1.67
N VAL A 164 14.12 3.67 1.77
CA VAL A 164 13.81 2.33 2.24
C VAL A 164 14.35 2.19 3.65
N PRO A 165 13.50 2.11 4.69
CA PRO A 165 13.98 1.97 6.08
C PRO A 165 14.67 0.61 6.30
N PRO A 166 15.50 0.46 7.34
CA PRO A 166 16.21 -0.80 7.60
C PRO A 166 15.29 -2.01 7.81
N THR A 167 14.08 -1.77 8.32
CA THR A 167 13.08 -2.84 8.60
C THR A 167 11.75 -2.52 7.92
N PRO A 168 11.70 -2.49 6.57
CA PRO A 168 10.53 -2.00 5.85
C PRO A 168 9.27 -2.83 6.12
N GLY A 169 9.42 -4.15 6.29
CA GLY A 169 8.31 -5.08 6.51
C GLY A 169 7.54 -4.88 7.82
N VAL A 170 8.18 -4.29 8.83
CA VAL A 170 7.61 -4.05 10.17
C VAL A 170 7.57 -2.57 10.54
N MET A 171 7.75 -1.68 9.58
CA MET A 171 7.79 -0.22 9.78
C MET A 171 6.55 0.31 10.51
N ALA A 172 5.36 -0.19 10.17
CA ALA A 172 4.11 0.21 10.81
C ALA A 172 4.09 -0.17 12.30
N ALA A 173 4.56 -1.37 12.65
CA ALA A 173 4.67 -1.80 14.04
C ALA A 173 5.67 -0.95 14.82
N LEU A 174 6.80 -0.59 14.21
CA LEU A 174 7.78 0.32 14.80
C LEU A 174 7.16 1.71 15.05
N GLY A 175 6.36 2.21 14.09
CA GLY A 175 5.65 3.47 14.24
C GLY A 175 4.68 3.45 15.43
N LEU A 176 3.92 2.36 15.58
CA LEU A 176 3.01 2.20 16.72
C LEU A 176 3.73 2.15 18.07
N LEU A 177 4.92 1.53 18.13
CA LEU A 177 5.73 1.52 19.36
C LEU A 177 6.30 2.90 19.71
N SER A 178 6.39 3.79 18.75
CA SER A 178 6.95 5.14 18.92
C SER A 178 5.86 6.22 19.06
N ALA A 179 4.59 5.85 18.88
CA ALA A 179 3.48 6.79 18.99
C ALA A 179 3.06 6.95 20.46
N ASP A 180 2.74 8.17 20.84
CA ASP A 180 2.10 8.44 22.13
C ASP A 180 0.61 8.06 22.08
N ILE A 181 0.05 7.82 23.25
CA ILE A 181 -1.40 7.61 23.40
C ILE A 181 -2.06 8.99 23.39
N GLU A 182 -2.90 9.24 22.40
CA GLU A 182 -3.63 10.49 22.28
C GLU A 182 -5.13 10.23 22.51
N HIS A 183 -5.75 11.09 23.33
CA HIS A 183 -7.19 11.16 23.51
C HIS A 183 -7.68 12.49 22.94
N GLU A 184 -8.66 12.45 22.06
CA GLU A 184 -9.25 13.63 21.44
C GLU A 184 -10.73 13.71 21.80
N GLU A 185 -11.13 14.83 22.40
CA GLU A 185 -12.52 15.14 22.69
C GLU A 185 -12.91 16.46 22.02
N VAL A 186 -14.11 16.49 21.45
CA VAL A 186 -14.65 17.66 20.77
C VAL A 186 -15.83 18.20 21.53
N VAL A 187 -15.65 19.39 22.12
CA VAL A 187 -16.72 20.11 22.80
C VAL A 187 -17.21 21.26 21.92
N THR A 188 -18.53 21.36 21.74
CA THR A 188 -19.11 22.45 20.93
C THR A 188 -19.16 23.73 21.75
N PHE A 189 -18.50 24.78 21.23
CA PHE A 189 -18.57 26.14 21.77
C PHE A 189 -18.98 27.10 20.65
N ALA A 190 -20.22 27.57 20.68
CA ALA A 190 -20.75 28.44 19.64
C ALA A 190 -20.91 29.87 20.16
N ALA A 191 -20.03 30.76 19.72
CA ALA A 191 -20.10 32.18 20.04
C ALA A 191 -19.61 33.02 18.85
N LYS A 192 -20.07 34.27 18.73
CA LYS A 192 -19.45 35.23 17.82
C LYS A 192 -18.12 35.68 18.39
N ILE A 193 -17.11 35.88 17.52
CA ILE A 193 -15.75 36.17 17.95
C ILE A 193 -15.59 37.43 18.78
N ASP A 194 -16.46 38.42 18.53
CA ASP A 194 -16.53 39.70 19.21
C ASP A 194 -17.34 39.66 20.53
N GLU A 195 -18.07 38.55 20.75
CA GLU A 195 -18.93 38.35 21.93
C GLU A 195 -18.43 37.19 22.82
N VAL A 196 -17.22 36.64 22.58
CA VAL A 196 -16.68 35.51 23.32
C VAL A 196 -16.41 35.88 24.77
N ASP A 197 -17.08 35.21 25.70
CA ASP A 197 -16.72 35.25 27.14
C ASP A 197 -15.56 34.25 27.38
N LEU A 198 -14.44 34.80 27.84
CA LEU A 198 -13.25 34.02 28.17
C LEU A 198 -13.43 33.05 29.33
N GLN A 199 -14.38 33.31 30.23
CA GLN A 199 -14.71 32.40 31.34
C GLN A 199 -15.48 31.19 30.83
N GLU A 200 -16.47 31.40 29.95
CA GLU A 200 -17.21 30.32 29.32
C GLU A 200 -16.32 29.47 28.43
N LEU A 201 -15.42 30.09 27.64
CA LEU A 201 -14.44 29.35 26.84
C LEU A 201 -13.52 28.49 27.69
N LYS A 202 -13.02 29.01 28.81
CA LYS A 202 -12.20 28.25 29.76
C LYS A 202 -12.96 27.10 30.38
N ALA A 203 -14.25 27.28 30.68
CA ALA A 203 -15.10 26.21 31.22
C ALA A 203 -15.29 25.09 30.21
N ALA A 204 -15.57 25.41 28.96
CA ALA A 204 -15.69 24.42 27.85
C ALA A 204 -14.38 23.65 27.63
N ILE A 205 -13.23 24.31 27.65
CA ILE A 205 -11.92 23.65 27.58
C ILE A 205 -11.70 22.73 28.79
N GLY A 206 -12.14 23.17 29.98
CA GLY A 206 -12.06 22.39 31.21
C GLY A 206 -12.90 21.11 31.14
N GLU A 207 -14.10 21.20 30.60
CA GLU A 207 -14.98 20.05 30.36
C GLU A 207 -14.33 19.05 29.39
N GLY A 208 -13.81 19.51 28.24
CA GLY A 208 -13.09 18.65 27.28
C GLY A 208 -11.91 17.93 27.90
N LYS A 209 -11.12 18.62 28.74
CA LYS A 209 -10.01 18.00 29.46
C LYS A 209 -10.45 16.93 30.46
N GLN A 210 -11.58 17.11 31.13
CA GLN A 210 -12.13 16.09 32.06
C GLN A 210 -12.61 14.85 31.30
N LEU A 211 -13.21 15.01 30.10
CA LEU A 211 -13.63 13.91 29.26
C LEU A 211 -12.43 13.09 28.73
N CYS A 212 -11.33 13.75 28.34
CA CYS A 212 -10.10 13.07 27.94
C CYS A 212 -9.41 12.30 29.09
N GLY A 213 -9.70 12.62 30.33
CA GLY A 213 -9.09 11.98 31.52
C GLY A 213 -9.87 10.78 32.07
N GLN A 214 -11.00 10.44 31.48
CA GLN A 214 -11.82 9.27 31.83
C GLN A 214 -11.51 8.07 30.96
#